data_4e99a46079c8a3f46ca6ed4925304735
#
_entry.id   4e99a46079c8a3f46ca6ed4925304735
#
_cell.length_a   1.000
_cell.length_b   1.000
_cell.length_c   1.000
_cell.angle_alpha   90.00
_cell.angle_beta   90.00
_cell.angle_gamma   90.00
#
_symmetry.space_group_name_H-M   'P 1'
#
loop_
_entity.id
_entity.type
_entity.pdbx_description
1 polymer ?
#
loop_
_entity_poly.entity_id
_entity_poly.type
_entity_poly.pdbx_seq_one_letter_code
_entity_poly.pdbx_strand_id
1 'polypeptide(L)'
;MNRFAAYVAFPTFMAAIGGCRVLETGYGDDNAIVRTSADAVSAATDAARSTVAWAGAKTRSFANDLDSENHRLFIELGEFAAAAYRNHPDLPKGYRPFTEEEFALLGLAPDRHRYEAATGFVEDSESVGFGARLSMAETGGAVVVAFRGSNAPGEDEHWMQDWIDDVHQGGGGTPKQYLYGVELLAAVSRAFPAAKLSVAGHSLGGGIAAYATMMLQEPGSMTCATYNAAGISSVTLLSLPKETVERTAGIVTNIRSKGDPVSAIPGTQLVGEIFEVDNLRFANHSIDGLLIDMRRRAEGRRAGWLRDLFDD
;
A
#
# COMPACT_ATOMS: atom_id res chain seq x y z
N MET A 1 -9.02 -36.65 -12.95
CA MET A 1 -9.79 -36.18 -11.79
C MET A 1 -8.88 -36.21 -10.58
N ASN A 2 -8.15 -35.14 -10.33
CA ASN A 2 -7.46 -34.96 -9.05
C ASN A 2 -7.41 -33.47 -8.81
N ARG A 3 -8.17 -33.01 -7.80
CA ARG A 3 -8.22 -31.65 -7.33
C ARG A 3 -6.97 -31.39 -6.50
N PHE A 4 -6.03 -30.61 -7.01
CA PHE A 4 -4.99 -30.02 -6.20
C PHE A 4 -5.54 -28.75 -5.56
N ALA A 5 -6.06 -28.88 -4.36
CA ALA A 5 -6.20 -27.77 -3.44
C ALA A 5 -4.79 -27.49 -2.90
N ALA A 6 -4.15 -26.45 -3.42
CA ALA A 6 -2.95 -25.91 -2.80
C ALA A 6 -3.38 -25.16 -1.52
N TYR A 7 -3.51 -25.88 -0.43
CA TYR A 7 -3.48 -25.27 0.89
C TYR A 7 -2.09 -24.65 1.08
N VAL A 8 -2.00 -23.34 1.08
CA VAL A 8 -0.86 -22.65 1.66
C VAL A 8 -0.90 -22.96 3.14
N ALA A 9 -0.13 -23.96 3.53
CA ALA A 9 0.09 -24.26 4.94
C ALA A 9 0.86 -23.07 5.53
N PHE A 10 0.20 -22.27 6.33
CA PHE A 10 0.87 -21.36 7.24
C PHE A 10 1.73 -22.21 8.19
N PRO A 11 3.04 -22.05 8.20
CA PRO A 11 3.82 -22.67 9.25
C PRO A 11 3.44 -21.99 10.55
N THR A 12 2.90 -22.76 11.47
CA THR A 12 2.74 -22.41 12.88
C THR A 12 4.13 -22.16 13.46
N PHE A 13 4.64 -20.95 13.33
CA PHE A 13 5.92 -20.55 13.91
C PHE A 13 5.69 -20.04 15.35
N MET A 14 5.32 -20.95 16.24
CA MET A 14 5.29 -20.77 17.69
C MET A 14 6.36 -21.66 18.34
N ALA A 15 7.59 -21.63 17.86
CA ALA A 15 8.67 -22.33 18.54
C ALA A 15 10.05 -21.79 18.19
N ALA A 16 10.35 -20.55 18.54
CA ALA A 16 11.73 -20.09 18.72
C ALA A 16 11.79 -18.75 19.48
N ILE A 17 11.00 -18.56 20.54
CA ILE A 17 11.37 -17.68 21.63
C ILE A 17 11.48 -18.58 22.85
N GLY A 18 12.73 -18.94 23.19
CA GLY A 18 13.02 -19.77 24.33
C GLY A 18 12.45 -19.14 25.60
N GLY A 19 11.66 -19.93 26.34
CA GLY A 19 11.43 -19.72 27.74
C GLY A 19 10.15 -19.02 28.14
N CYS A 20 9.00 -19.21 27.50
CA CYS A 20 7.72 -18.97 28.18
C CYS A 20 7.09 -20.32 28.57
N ARG A 21 7.34 -20.75 29.81
CA ARG A 21 6.49 -21.75 30.48
C ARG A 21 5.10 -21.12 30.61
N VAL A 22 4.11 -21.71 29.94
CA VAL A 22 2.70 -21.51 30.26
C VAL A 22 2.51 -22.14 31.65
N LEU A 23 2.48 -21.30 32.67
CA LEU A 23 1.97 -21.70 33.99
C LEU A 23 0.45 -21.58 33.90
N GLU A 24 -0.22 -22.72 33.79
CA GLU A 24 -1.62 -22.84 34.20
C GLU A 24 -1.67 -22.55 35.70
N THR A 25 -2.07 -21.35 36.05
CA THR A 25 -2.54 -21.03 37.40
C THR A 25 -3.72 -20.08 37.30
N GLY A 26 -4.74 -20.50 38.00
CA GLY A 26 -6.08 -19.98 38.14
C GLY A 26 -6.25 -18.48 38.25
N TYR A 27 -7.42 -18.09 37.83
CA TYR A 27 -8.25 -16.93 38.19
C TYR A 27 -7.58 -15.91 39.11
N GLY A 28 -7.16 -14.79 38.51
CA GLY A 28 -6.69 -13.63 39.26
C GLY A 28 -5.95 -12.63 38.38
N ASP A 29 -6.59 -11.49 38.15
CA ASP A 29 -6.11 -10.26 37.51
C ASP A 29 -5.90 -10.29 35.99
N ASP A 30 -6.99 -10.07 35.26
CA ASP A 30 -6.99 -9.80 33.80
C ASP A 30 -6.10 -8.62 33.36
N ASN A 31 -5.76 -7.73 34.30
CA ASN A 31 -4.88 -6.59 34.04
C ASN A 31 -3.37 -6.94 33.93
N ALA A 32 -2.91 -8.05 34.48
CA ALA A 32 -1.51 -8.43 34.44
C ALA A 32 -1.16 -9.10 33.09
N ILE A 33 -2.09 -9.88 32.52
CA ILE A 33 -1.92 -10.54 31.22
C ILE A 33 -1.92 -9.53 30.08
N VAL A 34 -2.78 -8.51 30.17
CA VAL A 34 -2.84 -7.43 29.17
C VAL A 34 -1.58 -6.57 29.21
N ARG A 35 -1.03 -6.28 30.39
CA ARG A 35 0.24 -5.55 30.52
C ARG A 35 1.45 -6.31 29.99
N THR A 36 1.55 -7.62 30.28
CA THR A 36 2.65 -8.44 29.75
C THR A 36 2.60 -8.62 28.25
N SER A 37 1.41 -8.67 27.64
CA SER A 37 1.28 -8.69 26.19
C SER A 37 1.61 -7.34 25.55
N ALA A 38 1.23 -6.22 26.17
CA ALA A 38 1.57 -4.89 25.69
C ALA A 38 3.07 -4.60 25.79
N ASP A 39 3.70 -5.01 26.87
CA ASP A 39 5.16 -4.86 27.07
C ASP A 39 5.95 -5.77 26.12
N ALA A 40 5.49 -6.99 25.85
CA ALA A 40 6.09 -7.89 24.89
C ALA A 40 5.94 -7.37 23.44
N VAL A 41 4.79 -6.78 23.11
CA VAL A 41 4.56 -6.13 21.81
C VAL A 41 5.42 -4.86 21.70
N SER A 42 5.54 -4.06 22.75
CA SER A 42 6.42 -2.89 22.77
C SER A 42 7.89 -3.28 22.61
N ALA A 43 8.36 -4.28 23.35
CA ALA A 43 9.74 -4.77 23.23
C ALA A 43 10.02 -5.40 21.87
N ALA A 44 9.06 -6.14 21.29
CA ALA A 44 9.15 -6.66 19.92
C ALA A 44 9.15 -5.51 18.90
N THR A 45 8.38 -4.46 19.13
CA THR A 45 8.33 -3.27 18.26
C THR A 45 9.64 -2.49 18.34
N ASP A 46 10.27 -2.37 19.50
CA ASP A 46 11.55 -1.70 19.67
C ASP A 46 12.72 -2.53 19.13
N ALA A 47 12.68 -3.85 19.28
CA ALA A 47 13.60 -4.77 18.60
C ALA A 47 13.42 -4.72 17.08
N ALA A 48 12.18 -4.60 16.59
CA ALA A 48 11.87 -4.39 15.20
C ALA A 48 12.40 -3.07 14.67
N ARG A 49 12.27 -1.98 15.42
CA ARG A 49 12.87 -0.68 15.06
C ARG A 49 14.39 -0.78 14.93
N SER A 50 15.05 -1.55 15.75
CA SER A 50 16.51 -1.72 15.70
C SER A 50 16.95 -2.67 14.58
N THR A 51 16.14 -3.69 14.23
CA THR A 51 16.48 -4.69 13.21
C THR A 51 16.02 -4.30 11.81
N VAL A 52 14.93 -3.52 11.69
CA VAL A 52 14.42 -3.00 10.41
C VAL A 52 14.96 -1.60 10.12
N ALA A 53 15.70 -0.98 11.02
CA ALA A 53 16.47 0.26 10.77
C ALA A 53 17.51 0.10 9.65
N TRP A 54 17.84 -1.12 9.21
CA TRP A 54 18.62 -1.35 8.00
C TRP A 54 17.84 -1.09 6.71
N ALA A 55 16.50 -1.23 6.71
CA ALA A 55 15.64 -0.73 5.67
C ALA A 55 15.45 0.79 5.74
N GLY A 56 16.24 1.48 6.56
CA GLY A 56 16.28 2.93 6.69
C GLY A 56 16.46 3.58 5.33
N ALA A 57 15.39 3.51 4.54
CA ALA A 57 15.29 4.20 3.29
C ALA A 57 15.56 5.66 3.60
N LYS A 58 16.71 6.13 3.17
CA LYS A 58 17.07 7.53 3.31
C LYS A 58 15.98 8.32 2.62
N THR A 59 15.24 9.12 3.38
CA THR A 59 14.24 10.00 2.80
C THR A 59 14.94 10.94 1.82
N ARG A 60 14.49 10.93 0.58
CA ARG A 60 15.04 11.72 -0.53
C ARG A 60 14.06 12.82 -0.92
N SER A 61 14.54 13.87 -1.54
CA SER A 61 13.69 14.91 -2.06
C SER A 61 13.11 14.49 -3.41
N PHE A 62 11.78 14.50 -3.55
CA PHE A 62 11.13 14.26 -4.83
C PHE A 62 11.61 15.22 -5.92
N ALA A 63 11.76 16.50 -5.58
CA ALA A 63 12.15 17.53 -6.54
C ALA A 63 13.63 17.45 -6.99
N ASN A 64 14.52 17.01 -6.09
CA ASN A 64 15.96 17.16 -6.29
C ASN A 64 16.68 15.84 -6.62
N ASP A 65 16.11 14.71 -6.18
CA ASP A 65 16.77 13.41 -6.23
C ASP A 65 16.19 12.47 -7.31
N LEU A 66 15.18 12.91 -8.05
CA LEU A 66 14.61 12.21 -9.19
C LEU A 66 14.91 12.95 -10.48
N ASP A 67 15.16 12.19 -11.55
CA ASP A 67 15.23 12.73 -12.91
C ASP A 67 13.84 13.00 -13.49
N SER A 68 13.81 13.65 -14.65
CA SER A 68 12.54 14.06 -15.29
C SER A 68 11.70 12.89 -15.83
N GLU A 69 12.31 11.74 -16.11
CA GLU A 69 11.61 10.53 -16.54
C GLU A 69 10.88 9.90 -15.37
N ASN A 70 11.58 9.73 -14.25
CA ASN A 70 10.99 9.23 -13.02
C ASN A 70 9.91 10.17 -12.45
N HIS A 71 10.09 11.50 -12.55
CA HIS A 71 9.02 12.44 -12.20
C HIS A 71 7.73 12.16 -12.97
N ARG A 72 7.83 11.98 -14.31
CA ARG A 72 6.65 11.70 -15.15
C ARG A 72 6.03 10.37 -14.80
N LEU A 73 6.83 9.32 -14.65
CA LEU A 73 6.36 8.00 -14.29
C LEU A 73 5.58 8.02 -12.97
N PHE A 74 6.15 8.64 -11.93
CA PHE A 74 5.50 8.66 -10.62
C PHE A 74 4.30 9.61 -10.56
N ILE A 75 4.25 10.68 -11.35
CA ILE A 75 3.04 11.49 -11.49
C ILE A 75 1.94 10.67 -12.18
N GLU A 76 2.24 9.97 -13.26
CA GLU A 76 1.29 9.12 -13.98
C GLU A 76 0.76 7.97 -13.09
N LEU A 77 1.63 7.26 -12.37
CA LEU A 77 1.20 6.23 -11.42
C LEU A 77 0.35 6.81 -10.27
N GLY A 78 0.61 8.04 -9.86
CA GLY A 78 -0.22 8.75 -8.90
C GLY A 78 -1.61 9.09 -9.44
N GLU A 79 -1.73 9.39 -10.73
CA GLU A 79 -3.03 9.57 -11.40
C GLU A 79 -3.84 8.25 -11.39
N PHE A 80 -3.19 7.10 -11.57
CA PHE A 80 -3.86 5.80 -11.40
C PHE A 80 -4.30 5.56 -9.95
N ALA A 81 -3.48 5.93 -8.98
CA ALA A 81 -3.85 5.82 -7.57
C ALA A 81 -5.05 6.71 -7.23
N ALA A 82 -5.14 7.91 -7.81
CA ALA A 82 -6.33 8.77 -7.72
C ALA A 82 -7.53 8.14 -8.43
N ALA A 83 -7.33 7.61 -9.64
CA ALA A 83 -8.38 6.96 -10.41
C ALA A 83 -8.94 5.69 -9.75
N ALA A 84 -8.27 5.11 -8.77
CA ALA A 84 -8.80 3.98 -8.00
C ALA A 84 -9.98 4.34 -7.10
N TYR A 85 -10.23 5.63 -6.86
CA TYR A 85 -11.43 6.08 -6.17
C TYR A 85 -12.61 6.20 -7.13
N ARG A 86 -13.81 5.76 -6.72
CA ARG A 86 -14.98 5.68 -7.60
C ARG A 86 -15.46 7.02 -8.17
N ASN A 87 -15.19 8.10 -7.45
CA ASN A 87 -15.54 9.45 -7.86
C ASN A 87 -14.54 10.08 -8.84
N HIS A 88 -13.47 9.37 -9.20
CA HIS A 88 -12.48 9.84 -10.17
C HIS A 88 -12.78 9.23 -11.55
N PRO A 89 -13.26 10.03 -12.52
CA PRO A 89 -13.81 9.49 -13.77
C PRO A 89 -12.76 8.96 -14.73
N ASP A 90 -11.56 9.55 -14.76
CA ASP A 90 -10.66 9.41 -15.88
C ASP A 90 -9.40 8.58 -15.55
N LEU A 91 -9.03 7.70 -16.47
CA LEU A 91 -7.72 7.07 -16.50
C LEU A 91 -6.70 7.99 -17.18
N PRO A 92 -5.41 7.85 -16.88
CA PRO A 92 -4.34 8.49 -17.64
C PRO A 92 -4.45 8.20 -19.13
N LYS A 93 -4.10 9.21 -19.95
CA LYS A 93 -4.19 9.12 -21.41
C LYS A 93 -3.40 7.93 -21.97
N GLY A 94 -4.01 7.20 -22.89
CA GLY A 94 -3.40 6.02 -23.53
C GLY A 94 -3.64 4.71 -22.76
N TYR A 95 -4.47 4.77 -21.72
CA TYR A 95 -4.92 3.60 -20.98
C TYR A 95 -6.44 3.48 -21.00
N ARG A 96 -6.90 2.25 -20.94
CA ARG A 96 -8.31 1.88 -20.86
C ARG A 96 -8.55 0.88 -19.72
N PRO A 97 -9.78 0.75 -19.22
CA PRO A 97 -10.16 -0.34 -18.35
C PRO A 97 -9.88 -1.71 -19.00
N PHE A 98 -9.73 -2.76 -18.22
CA PHE A 98 -9.82 -4.12 -18.72
C PHE A 98 -11.19 -4.37 -19.36
N THR A 99 -11.24 -5.19 -20.39
CA THR A 99 -12.53 -5.72 -20.87
C THR A 99 -13.02 -6.83 -19.93
N GLU A 100 -14.28 -7.25 -20.09
CA GLU A 100 -14.82 -8.40 -19.34
C GLU A 100 -14.04 -9.69 -19.64
N GLU A 101 -13.61 -9.88 -20.90
CA GLU A 101 -12.80 -11.02 -21.32
C GLU A 101 -11.42 -11.00 -20.65
N GLU A 102 -10.76 -9.83 -20.58
CA GLU A 102 -9.48 -9.67 -19.91
C GLU A 102 -9.61 -9.91 -18.40
N PHE A 103 -10.68 -9.43 -17.78
CA PHE A 103 -10.96 -9.73 -16.39
C PHE A 103 -11.23 -11.23 -16.14
N ALA A 104 -11.96 -11.88 -17.04
CA ALA A 104 -12.24 -13.31 -16.95
C ALA A 104 -10.97 -14.18 -17.00
N LEU A 105 -9.90 -13.72 -17.69
CA LEU A 105 -8.61 -14.40 -17.72
C LEU A 105 -7.95 -14.49 -16.34
N LEU A 106 -8.34 -13.62 -15.40
CA LEU A 106 -7.79 -13.65 -14.03
C LEU A 106 -8.20 -14.92 -13.27
N GLY A 107 -9.29 -15.58 -13.67
CA GLY A 107 -9.81 -16.78 -13.04
C GLY A 107 -10.26 -16.55 -11.58
N LEU A 108 -10.64 -15.34 -11.23
CA LEU A 108 -11.17 -14.99 -9.93
C LEU A 108 -12.62 -15.50 -9.79
N ALA A 109 -13.04 -15.79 -8.57
CA ALA A 109 -14.39 -16.29 -8.30
C ALA A 109 -15.45 -15.20 -8.60
N PRO A 110 -16.36 -15.42 -9.56
CA PRO A 110 -17.27 -14.38 -10.06
C PRO A 110 -18.36 -14.01 -9.05
N ASP A 111 -18.69 -14.88 -8.12
CA ASP A 111 -19.63 -14.65 -7.03
C ASP A 111 -19.05 -13.77 -5.92
N ARG A 112 -17.73 -13.72 -5.83
CA ARG A 112 -17.00 -12.92 -4.85
C ARG A 112 -16.50 -11.60 -5.44
N HIS A 113 -15.99 -11.60 -6.67
CA HIS A 113 -15.39 -10.43 -7.30
C HIS A 113 -16.37 -9.72 -8.23
N ARG A 114 -16.79 -8.53 -7.83
CA ARG A 114 -17.63 -7.66 -8.65
C ARG A 114 -16.74 -6.79 -9.53
N TYR A 115 -16.85 -6.94 -10.82
CA TYR A 115 -16.11 -6.15 -11.80
C TYR A 115 -17.04 -5.23 -12.60
N GLU A 116 -16.61 -4.00 -12.82
CA GLU A 116 -17.30 -3.01 -13.64
C GLU A 116 -16.43 -2.63 -14.85
N ALA A 117 -16.70 -3.20 -16.01
CA ALA A 117 -15.87 -3.03 -17.20
C ALA A 117 -15.81 -1.57 -17.70
N ALA A 118 -16.85 -0.77 -17.46
CA ALA A 118 -16.87 0.63 -17.87
C ALA A 118 -15.78 1.47 -17.18
N THR A 119 -15.43 1.11 -15.94
CA THR A 119 -14.46 1.85 -15.11
C THR A 119 -13.19 1.06 -14.85
N GLY A 120 -13.21 -0.26 -15.05
CA GLY A 120 -12.12 -1.17 -14.65
C GLY A 120 -12.08 -1.44 -13.15
N PHE A 121 -13.14 -1.08 -12.43
CA PHE A 121 -13.16 -1.20 -10.98
C PHE A 121 -13.54 -2.61 -10.54
N VAL A 122 -12.78 -3.17 -9.61
CA VAL A 122 -13.05 -4.47 -8.99
C VAL A 122 -13.21 -4.30 -7.48
N GLU A 123 -14.23 -4.95 -6.95
CA GLU A 123 -14.49 -5.05 -5.50
C GLU A 123 -14.52 -6.52 -5.08
N ASP A 124 -14.22 -6.76 -3.81
CA ASP A 124 -14.39 -8.05 -3.18
C ASP A 124 -15.59 -7.99 -2.22
N SER A 125 -16.57 -8.90 -2.39
CA SER A 125 -17.78 -8.92 -1.59
C SER A 125 -17.56 -9.37 -0.14
N GLU A 126 -16.46 -10.08 0.13
CA GLU A 126 -16.10 -10.57 1.46
C GLU A 126 -15.23 -9.57 2.22
N SER A 127 -14.77 -8.49 1.55
CA SER A 127 -13.93 -7.45 2.15
C SER A 127 -14.57 -6.09 2.00
N VAL A 128 -15.22 -5.65 3.07
CA VAL A 128 -15.79 -4.30 3.11
C VAL A 128 -14.67 -3.27 2.89
N GLY A 129 -14.88 -2.42 1.87
CA GLY A 129 -13.96 -1.33 1.55
C GLY A 129 -12.79 -1.70 0.65
N PHE A 130 -12.52 -2.98 0.34
CA PHE A 130 -11.51 -3.33 -0.66
C PHE A 130 -11.99 -2.91 -2.05
N GLY A 131 -11.06 -2.35 -2.83
CA GLY A 131 -11.29 -2.02 -4.23
C GLY A 131 -9.97 -1.77 -4.95
N ALA A 132 -9.99 -2.02 -6.25
CA ALA A 132 -8.88 -1.72 -7.12
C ALA A 132 -9.38 -1.34 -8.52
N ARG A 133 -8.55 -0.67 -9.29
CA ARG A 133 -8.80 -0.37 -10.70
C ARG A 133 -7.78 -1.07 -11.57
N LEU A 134 -8.26 -1.80 -12.56
CA LEU A 134 -7.46 -2.55 -13.52
C LEU A 134 -7.44 -1.81 -14.85
N SER A 135 -6.25 -1.52 -15.34
CA SER A 135 -6.06 -0.76 -16.57
C SER A 135 -4.99 -1.38 -17.45
N MET A 136 -5.18 -1.28 -18.76
CA MET A 136 -4.22 -1.72 -19.76
C MET A 136 -3.92 -0.59 -20.72
N ALA A 137 -2.67 -0.47 -21.16
CA ALA A 137 -2.33 0.45 -22.24
C ALA A 137 -3.10 0.11 -23.52
N GLU A 138 -3.62 1.11 -24.22
CA GLU A 138 -4.39 0.91 -25.47
C GLU A 138 -3.59 0.17 -26.54
N THR A 139 -2.26 0.35 -26.52
CA THR A 139 -1.33 -0.37 -27.42
C THR A 139 -0.98 -1.78 -26.92
N GLY A 140 -1.47 -2.19 -25.74
CA GLY A 140 -1.06 -3.41 -25.05
C GLY A 140 0.32 -3.29 -24.40
N GLY A 141 0.78 -4.38 -23.78
CA GLY A 141 2.13 -4.50 -23.24
C GLY A 141 2.37 -3.88 -21.87
N ALA A 142 1.48 -3.03 -21.34
CA ALA A 142 1.55 -2.51 -19.99
C ALA A 142 0.22 -2.66 -19.27
N VAL A 143 0.28 -3.08 -18.01
CA VAL A 143 -0.87 -3.25 -17.12
C VAL A 143 -0.62 -2.48 -15.84
N VAL A 144 -1.66 -1.79 -15.35
CA VAL A 144 -1.62 -1.07 -14.07
C VAL A 144 -2.72 -1.60 -13.16
N VAL A 145 -2.33 -1.96 -11.94
CA VAL A 145 -3.24 -2.31 -10.83
C VAL A 145 -3.15 -1.19 -9.80
N ALA A 146 -4.22 -0.43 -9.63
CA ALA A 146 -4.28 0.66 -8.68
C ALA A 146 -5.23 0.31 -7.53
N PHE A 147 -4.69 0.17 -6.31
CA PHE A 147 -5.47 -0.15 -5.12
C PHE A 147 -6.06 1.12 -4.50
N ARG A 148 -7.35 1.05 -4.21
CA ARG A 148 -8.08 2.11 -3.52
C ARG A 148 -7.73 2.14 -2.04
N GLY A 149 -7.56 3.34 -1.49
CA GLY A 149 -7.56 3.56 -0.05
C GLY A 149 -8.97 3.51 0.55
N SER A 150 -9.07 3.77 1.84
CA SER A 150 -10.37 3.88 2.51
C SER A 150 -11.17 5.03 1.89
N ASN A 151 -12.45 4.79 1.62
CA ASN A 151 -13.35 5.90 1.30
C ASN A 151 -13.53 6.70 2.59
N ALA A 152 -13.14 7.98 2.55
CA ALA A 152 -13.57 8.89 3.61
C ALA A 152 -15.11 8.99 3.54
N PRO A 153 -15.86 8.57 4.56
CA PRO A 153 -17.26 8.93 4.64
C PRO A 153 -17.27 10.44 4.85
N GLY A 154 -17.83 11.19 3.89
CA GLY A 154 -17.96 12.65 3.83
C GLY A 154 -17.39 13.42 5.02
N GLU A 155 -16.55 14.39 4.74
CA GLU A 155 -16.12 15.54 5.57
C GLU A 155 -15.82 15.38 7.08
N ASP A 156 -15.97 14.20 7.70
CA ASP A 156 -15.66 13.99 9.10
C ASP A 156 -14.16 13.71 9.30
N GLU A 157 -13.47 14.63 9.91
CA GLU A 157 -12.02 14.55 10.26
C GLU A 157 -11.67 13.34 11.15
N HIS A 158 -12.66 12.66 11.72
CA HIS A 158 -12.49 11.55 12.65
C HIS A 158 -12.28 10.18 11.99
N TRP A 159 -12.67 9.99 10.70
CA TRP A 159 -12.54 8.70 10.02
C TRP A 159 -11.10 8.16 10.01
N MET A 160 -10.12 9.06 9.95
CA MET A 160 -8.70 8.70 9.98
C MET A 160 -8.29 8.17 11.35
N GLN A 161 -8.84 8.76 12.43
CA GLN A 161 -8.58 8.31 13.79
C GLN A 161 -9.21 6.95 14.04
N ASP A 162 -10.47 6.76 13.63
CA ASP A 162 -11.18 5.48 13.73
C ASP A 162 -10.42 4.37 12.97
N TRP A 163 -9.91 4.68 11.77
CA TRP A 163 -9.13 3.73 11.00
C TRP A 163 -7.76 3.44 11.63
N ILE A 164 -7.08 4.45 12.17
CA ILE A 164 -5.82 4.28 12.92
C ILE A 164 -6.08 3.39 14.15
N ASP A 165 -7.16 3.64 14.85
CA ASP A 165 -7.55 2.86 16.03
C ASP A 165 -7.90 1.41 15.65
N ASP A 166 -8.59 1.18 14.53
CA ASP A 166 -8.88 -0.16 14.00
C ASP A 166 -7.60 -0.93 13.62
N VAL A 167 -6.64 -0.28 12.97
CA VAL A 167 -5.33 -0.87 12.66
C VAL A 167 -4.56 -1.20 13.94
N HIS A 168 -4.64 -0.35 14.96
CA HIS A 168 -3.99 -0.60 16.26
C HIS A 168 -4.71 -1.65 17.09
N GLN A 169 -6.06 -1.68 17.08
CA GLN A 169 -6.87 -2.65 17.82
C GLN A 169 -6.82 -4.05 17.20
N GLY A 170 -6.56 -4.16 15.89
CA GLY A 170 -6.45 -5.43 15.18
C GLY A 170 -5.25 -6.32 15.60
N GLY A 171 -4.55 -6.00 16.67
CA GLY A 171 -3.52 -6.87 17.27
C GLY A 171 -2.28 -7.11 16.39
N GLY A 172 -2.01 -6.27 15.40
CA GLY A 172 -0.82 -6.36 14.55
C GLY A 172 -0.89 -7.45 13.47
N GLY A 173 -2.05 -8.05 13.23
CA GLY A 173 -2.26 -9.00 12.14
C GLY A 173 -2.28 -8.34 10.75
N THR A 174 -2.10 -9.13 9.71
CA THR A 174 -2.24 -8.68 8.32
C THR A 174 -3.72 -8.44 8.01
N PRO A 175 -4.15 -7.24 7.61
CA PRO A 175 -5.54 -6.96 7.26
C PRO A 175 -6.02 -7.86 6.10
N LYS A 176 -7.28 -8.28 6.12
CA LYS A 176 -7.86 -9.10 5.05
C LYS A 176 -7.71 -8.44 3.67
N GLN A 177 -7.89 -7.13 3.59
CA GLN A 177 -7.71 -6.36 2.36
C GLN A 177 -6.32 -6.53 1.73
N TYR A 178 -5.27 -6.74 2.53
CA TYR A 178 -3.92 -7.01 2.04
C TYR A 178 -3.86 -8.38 1.35
N LEU A 179 -4.52 -9.40 1.91
CA LEU A 179 -4.57 -10.75 1.32
C LEU A 179 -5.33 -10.74 -0.01
N TYR A 180 -6.42 -9.98 -0.11
CA TYR A 180 -7.15 -9.80 -1.36
C TYR A 180 -6.33 -9.05 -2.41
N GLY A 181 -5.55 -8.07 -1.99
CA GLY A 181 -4.59 -7.40 -2.87
C GLY A 181 -3.55 -8.36 -3.46
N VAL A 182 -3.02 -9.27 -2.62
CA VAL A 182 -2.11 -10.34 -3.08
C VAL A 182 -2.79 -11.26 -4.09
N GLU A 183 -4.01 -11.72 -3.81
CA GLU A 183 -4.76 -12.59 -4.72
C GLU A 183 -4.98 -11.94 -6.08
N LEU A 184 -5.48 -10.69 -6.10
CA LEU A 184 -5.73 -9.94 -7.32
C LEU A 184 -4.44 -9.71 -8.10
N LEU A 185 -3.38 -9.21 -7.46
CA LEU A 185 -2.12 -8.93 -8.14
C LEU A 185 -1.46 -10.19 -8.70
N ALA A 186 -1.52 -11.30 -7.96
CA ALA A 186 -1.04 -12.60 -8.43
C ALA A 186 -1.86 -13.12 -9.61
N ALA A 187 -3.17 -12.92 -9.63
CA ALA A 187 -4.02 -13.29 -10.76
C ALA A 187 -3.67 -12.49 -12.02
N VAL A 188 -3.49 -11.16 -11.89
CA VAL A 188 -3.07 -10.29 -12.99
C VAL A 188 -1.70 -10.70 -13.52
N SER A 189 -0.72 -10.92 -12.64
CA SER A 189 0.63 -11.34 -13.03
C SER A 189 0.63 -12.66 -13.80
N ARG A 190 -0.20 -13.62 -13.39
CA ARG A 190 -0.34 -14.90 -14.10
C ARG A 190 -1.03 -14.78 -15.45
N ALA A 191 -2.08 -13.93 -15.54
CA ALA A 191 -2.85 -13.75 -16.76
C ALA A 191 -2.07 -12.98 -17.83
N PHE A 192 -1.19 -12.07 -17.42
CA PHE A 192 -0.43 -11.18 -18.31
C PHE A 192 1.08 -11.25 -18.06
N PRO A 193 1.72 -12.44 -18.23
CA PRO A 193 3.12 -12.64 -17.83
C PRO A 193 4.14 -11.85 -18.68
N ALA A 194 3.73 -11.42 -19.88
CA ALA A 194 4.56 -10.62 -20.77
C ALA A 194 4.36 -9.10 -20.62
N ALA A 195 3.37 -8.68 -19.82
CA ALA A 195 3.08 -7.27 -19.64
C ALA A 195 4.07 -6.62 -18.67
N LYS A 196 4.43 -5.35 -18.94
CA LYS A 196 5.07 -4.50 -17.95
C LYS A 196 4.03 -4.15 -16.88
N LEU A 197 4.17 -4.73 -15.70
CA LEU A 197 3.23 -4.57 -14.61
C LEU A 197 3.61 -3.40 -13.72
N SER A 198 2.69 -2.47 -13.51
CA SER A 198 2.82 -1.39 -12.54
C SER A 198 1.73 -1.48 -11.49
N VAL A 199 2.09 -1.16 -10.26
CA VAL A 199 1.19 -1.19 -9.11
C VAL A 199 1.19 0.19 -8.47
N ALA A 200 0.01 0.70 -8.16
CA ALA A 200 -0.13 2.00 -7.51
C ALA A 200 -1.12 1.93 -6.35
N GLY A 201 -1.03 2.85 -5.40
CA GLY A 201 -2.02 2.95 -4.34
C GLY A 201 -1.78 4.16 -3.43
N HIS A 202 -2.87 4.71 -2.92
CA HIS A 202 -2.86 5.84 -2.01
C HIS A 202 -3.41 5.42 -0.64
N SER A 203 -2.86 5.96 0.43
CA SER A 203 -3.35 5.70 1.79
C SER A 203 -3.28 4.20 2.13
N LEU A 204 -4.35 3.59 2.62
CA LEU A 204 -4.47 2.14 2.81
C LEU A 204 -4.16 1.36 1.52
N GLY A 205 -4.62 1.85 0.36
CA GLY A 205 -4.32 1.25 -0.94
C GLY A 205 -2.83 1.21 -1.25
N GLY A 206 -2.06 2.19 -0.76
CA GLY A 206 -0.59 2.18 -0.83
C GLY A 206 0.02 1.06 0.01
N GLY A 207 -0.49 0.82 1.21
CA GLY A 207 -0.10 -0.32 2.04
C GLY A 207 -0.42 -1.66 1.37
N ILE A 208 -1.63 -1.78 0.77
CA ILE A 208 -2.02 -2.97 0.00
C ILE A 208 -1.08 -3.18 -1.20
N ALA A 209 -0.78 -2.12 -1.96
CA ALA A 209 0.11 -2.17 -3.11
C ALA A 209 1.51 -2.67 -2.74
N ALA A 210 2.10 -2.10 -1.68
CA ALA A 210 3.42 -2.51 -1.20
C ALA A 210 3.42 -3.95 -0.70
N TYR A 211 2.41 -4.36 0.09
CA TYR A 211 2.31 -5.71 0.62
C TYR A 211 2.06 -6.75 -0.49
N ALA A 212 1.14 -6.48 -1.42
CA ALA A 212 0.87 -7.37 -2.53
C ALA A 212 2.11 -7.56 -3.42
N THR A 213 2.86 -6.48 -3.70
CA THR A 213 4.14 -6.54 -4.42
C THR A 213 5.15 -7.41 -3.67
N MET A 214 5.22 -7.28 -2.34
CA MET A 214 6.12 -8.06 -1.50
C MET A 214 5.83 -9.55 -1.55
N MET A 215 4.57 -9.91 -1.59
CA MET A 215 4.12 -11.32 -1.56
C MET A 215 4.22 -12.01 -2.92
N LEU A 216 4.46 -11.29 -4.02
CA LEU A 216 4.73 -11.94 -5.30
C LEU A 216 6.09 -12.62 -5.28
N GLN A 217 6.10 -13.93 -5.62
CA GLN A 217 7.31 -14.74 -5.62
C GLN A 217 8.28 -14.33 -6.75
N GLU A 218 7.74 -14.00 -7.92
CA GLU A 218 8.48 -13.59 -9.11
C GLU A 218 7.90 -12.29 -9.67
N PRO A 219 8.27 -11.14 -9.10
CA PRO A 219 7.69 -9.86 -9.52
C PRO A 219 8.09 -9.43 -10.94
N GLY A 220 9.03 -10.12 -11.60
CA GLY A 220 9.51 -9.74 -12.93
C GLY A 220 10.03 -8.30 -12.97
N SER A 221 9.83 -7.60 -14.09
CA SER A 221 10.07 -6.17 -14.19
C SER A 221 8.82 -5.41 -13.76
N MET A 222 8.63 -5.26 -12.46
CA MET A 222 7.50 -4.55 -11.85
C MET A 222 7.95 -3.21 -11.27
N THR A 223 7.07 -2.23 -11.34
CA THR A 223 7.21 -0.96 -10.62
C THR A 223 6.05 -0.83 -9.64
N CYS A 224 6.33 -0.54 -8.38
CA CYS A 224 5.31 -0.23 -7.39
C CYS A 224 5.53 1.19 -6.85
N ALA A 225 4.50 2.03 -6.95
CA ALA A 225 4.51 3.39 -6.42
C ALA A 225 3.37 3.58 -5.42
N THR A 226 3.69 4.09 -4.24
CA THR A 226 2.70 4.35 -3.20
C THR A 226 2.67 5.83 -2.84
N TYR A 227 1.49 6.35 -2.47
CA TYR A 227 1.26 7.76 -2.25
C TYR A 227 0.63 8.00 -0.87
N ASN A 228 1.30 8.77 -0.02
CA ASN A 228 0.85 8.99 1.37
C ASN A 228 0.39 7.67 2.02
N ALA A 229 1.17 6.60 1.79
CA ALA A 229 0.74 5.24 2.10
C ALA A 229 0.72 4.96 3.59
N ALA A 230 -0.22 4.13 4.00
CA ALA A 230 -0.13 3.43 5.26
C ALA A 230 1.05 2.46 5.23
N GLY A 231 1.89 2.53 6.25
CA GLY A 231 2.98 1.59 6.41
C GLY A 231 2.48 0.16 6.71
N ILE A 232 3.33 -0.82 6.45
CA ILE A 232 3.07 -2.22 6.84
C ILE A 232 3.44 -2.38 8.32
N SER A 233 2.60 -3.10 9.07
CA SER A 233 2.86 -3.37 10.49
C SER A 233 4.23 -4.01 10.69
N SER A 234 4.98 -3.52 11.68
CA SER A 234 6.28 -4.09 12.04
C SER A 234 6.19 -5.56 12.42
N VAL A 235 5.07 -5.98 13.03
CA VAL A 235 4.82 -7.39 13.35
C VAL A 235 4.69 -8.24 12.08
N THR A 236 3.95 -7.75 11.09
CA THR A 236 3.83 -8.39 9.77
C THR A 236 5.20 -8.49 9.10
N LEU A 237 5.99 -7.41 9.08
CA LEU A 237 7.32 -7.43 8.45
C LEU A 237 8.28 -8.42 9.13
N LEU A 238 8.24 -8.51 10.46
CA LEU A 238 9.06 -9.48 11.21
C LEU A 238 8.66 -10.93 10.97
N SER A 239 7.43 -11.20 10.58
CA SER A 239 6.95 -12.55 10.24
C SER A 239 7.41 -13.03 8.86
N LEU A 240 7.93 -12.13 8.03
CA LEU A 240 8.38 -12.42 6.67
C LEU A 240 9.87 -12.72 6.60
N PRO A 241 10.33 -13.56 5.65
CA PRO A 241 11.74 -13.73 5.37
C PRO A 241 12.41 -12.40 5.04
N LYS A 242 13.58 -12.16 5.60
CA LYS A 242 14.34 -10.92 5.40
C LYS A 242 14.58 -10.63 3.91
N GLU A 243 14.91 -11.67 3.15
CA GLU A 243 15.18 -11.60 1.71
C GLU A 243 13.95 -11.11 0.92
N THR A 244 12.73 -11.46 1.38
CA THR A 244 11.48 -10.98 0.79
C THR A 244 11.34 -9.47 0.96
N VAL A 245 11.59 -8.98 2.17
CA VAL A 245 11.51 -7.55 2.47
C VAL A 245 12.59 -6.77 1.72
N GLU A 246 13.83 -7.28 1.69
CA GLU A 246 14.96 -6.67 0.96
C GLU A 246 14.71 -6.58 -0.55
N ARG A 247 14.22 -7.65 -1.16
CA ARG A 247 13.86 -7.66 -2.58
C ARG A 247 12.82 -6.60 -2.89
N THR A 248 11.81 -6.47 -2.05
CA THR A 248 10.73 -5.51 -2.21
C THR A 248 11.22 -4.08 -2.11
N ALA A 249 12.21 -3.83 -1.26
CA ALA A 249 12.80 -2.50 -1.10
C ALA A 249 13.41 -1.93 -2.40
N GLY A 250 13.81 -2.79 -3.35
CA GLY A 250 14.28 -2.38 -4.67
C GLY A 250 13.18 -2.14 -5.71
N ILE A 251 11.92 -2.46 -5.38
CA ILE A 251 10.78 -2.40 -6.31
C ILE A 251 9.81 -1.28 -5.93
N VAL A 252 9.64 -1.04 -4.63
CA VAL A 252 8.66 -0.11 -4.10
C VAL A 252 9.27 1.27 -3.92
N THR A 253 8.59 2.27 -4.48
CA THR A 253 8.86 3.68 -4.26
C THR A 253 7.69 4.33 -3.53
N ASN A 254 7.98 4.91 -2.37
CA ASN A 254 6.97 5.60 -1.57
C ASN A 254 7.12 7.11 -1.78
N ILE A 255 6.06 7.76 -2.19
CA ILE A 255 6.00 9.21 -2.37
C ILE A 255 5.04 9.76 -1.33
N ARG A 256 5.51 10.65 -0.49
CA ARG A 256 4.69 11.20 0.59
C ARG A 256 4.80 12.71 0.70
N SER A 257 3.71 13.32 1.08
CA SER A 257 3.71 14.70 1.54
C SER A 257 4.51 14.83 2.83
N LYS A 258 5.28 15.88 2.96
CA LYS A 258 5.98 16.17 4.20
C LYS A 258 4.98 16.35 5.35
N GLY A 259 5.15 15.56 6.41
CA GLY A 259 4.27 15.60 7.56
C GLY A 259 2.92 14.90 7.37
N ASP A 260 2.79 14.04 6.35
CA ASP A 260 1.60 13.20 6.19
C ASP A 260 1.41 12.28 7.41
N PRO A 261 0.25 12.35 8.10
CA PRO A 261 0.04 11.62 9.35
C PRO A 261 -0.09 10.11 9.14
N VAL A 262 -0.64 9.67 7.99
CA VAL A 262 -0.85 8.25 7.69
C VAL A 262 0.47 7.53 7.44
N SER A 263 1.38 8.17 6.71
CA SER A 263 2.72 7.61 6.47
C SER A 263 3.63 7.62 7.72
N ALA A 264 3.19 8.24 8.78
CA ALA A 264 3.93 8.37 10.04
C ALA A 264 3.30 7.58 11.20
N ILE A 265 2.34 6.70 10.93
CA ILE A 265 1.67 5.90 11.97
C ILE A 265 2.69 5.06 12.75
N PRO A 266 2.75 5.20 14.07
CA PRO A 266 3.65 4.42 14.92
C PRO A 266 3.40 2.91 14.76
N GLY A 267 4.47 2.12 14.79
CA GLY A 267 4.37 0.65 14.67
C GLY A 267 4.19 0.14 13.23
N THR A 268 4.16 1.04 12.25
CA THR A 268 4.17 0.68 10.82
C THR A 268 5.42 1.21 10.13
N GLN A 269 5.75 0.65 8.96
CA GLN A 269 6.93 1.04 8.18
C GLN A 269 6.63 1.05 6.69
N LEU A 270 7.15 2.06 6.00
CA LEU A 270 7.21 2.08 4.54
C LEU A 270 8.40 1.23 4.08
N VAL A 271 8.15 0.25 3.23
CA VAL A 271 9.20 -0.59 2.63
C VAL A 271 9.58 -0.01 1.28
N GLY A 272 10.87 0.15 1.01
CA GLY A 272 11.38 0.70 -0.26
C GLY A 272 11.92 2.12 -0.15
N GLU A 273 12.21 2.73 -1.30
CA GLU A 273 12.69 4.12 -1.34
C GLU A 273 11.59 5.10 -0.91
N ILE A 274 11.96 6.16 -0.21
CA ILE A 274 11.01 7.19 0.24
C ILE A 274 11.41 8.52 -0.38
N PHE A 275 10.50 9.11 -1.15
CA PHE A 275 10.61 10.47 -1.66
C PHE A 275 9.59 11.38 -0.99
N GLU A 276 10.07 12.45 -0.40
CA GLU A 276 9.24 13.43 0.26
C GLU A 276 8.99 14.63 -0.65
N VAL A 277 7.74 15.00 -0.74
CA VAL A 277 7.26 16.19 -1.46
C VAL A 277 7.00 17.28 -0.43
N ASP A 278 7.74 18.38 -0.52
CA ASP A 278 7.42 19.56 0.26
C ASP A 278 6.05 20.09 -0.19
N ASN A 279 5.10 20.05 0.70
CA ASN A 279 3.77 20.57 0.44
C ASN A 279 3.64 21.99 0.99
N LEU A 280 2.74 22.74 0.37
CA LEU A 280 2.40 24.12 0.78
C LEU A 280 1.27 24.13 1.81
N ARG A 281 0.62 23.00 2.02
CA ARG A 281 -0.53 22.86 2.93
C ARG A 281 -0.17 21.89 4.02
N PHE A 282 -0.34 22.31 5.27
CA PHE A 282 -0.12 21.46 6.42
C PHE A 282 -0.96 20.18 6.34
N ALA A 283 -0.31 19.03 6.56
CA ALA A 283 -0.93 17.71 6.71
C ALA A 283 -1.92 17.33 5.60
N ASN A 284 -1.57 17.55 4.34
CA ASN A 284 -2.42 17.16 3.22
C ASN A 284 -2.26 15.69 2.90
N HIS A 285 -3.21 14.87 3.37
CA HIS A 285 -3.28 13.45 3.03
C HIS A 285 -3.93 13.20 1.65
N SER A 286 -4.50 14.23 1.01
CA SER A 286 -5.18 14.11 -0.27
C SER A 286 -4.23 13.70 -1.39
N ILE A 287 -4.64 12.70 -2.19
CA ILE A 287 -3.90 12.29 -3.40
C ILE A 287 -3.84 13.42 -4.42
N ASP A 288 -4.94 14.17 -4.62
CA ASP A 288 -4.99 15.28 -5.57
C ASP A 288 -4.06 16.42 -5.15
N GLY A 289 -4.03 16.73 -3.85
CA GLY A 289 -3.11 17.71 -3.28
C GLY A 289 -1.66 17.31 -3.49
N LEU A 290 -1.32 16.06 -3.22
CA LEU A 290 0.03 15.53 -3.46
C LEU A 290 0.41 15.62 -4.94
N LEU A 291 -0.48 15.22 -5.86
CA LEU A 291 -0.23 15.29 -7.31
C LEU A 291 -0.02 16.74 -7.80
N ILE A 292 -0.76 17.69 -7.27
CA ILE A 292 -0.55 19.11 -7.57
C ILE A 292 0.87 19.55 -7.16
N ASP A 293 1.30 19.18 -5.96
CA ASP A 293 2.62 19.55 -5.44
C ASP A 293 3.74 18.82 -6.20
N MET A 294 3.55 17.55 -6.58
CA MET A 294 4.49 16.80 -7.43
C MET A 294 4.68 17.47 -8.79
N ARG A 295 3.59 17.84 -9.48
CA ARG A 295 3.65 18.53 -10.79
C ARG A 295 4.39 19.87 -10.67
N ARG A 296 4.07 20.67 -9.67
CA ARG A 296 4.74 21.97 -9.42
C ARG A 296 6.23 21.80 -9.18
N ARG A 297 6.64 20.76 -8.46
CA ARG A 297 8.04 20.47 -8.18
C ARG A 297 8.78 19.96 -9.41
N ALA A 298 8.16 19.08 -10.19
CA ALA A 298 8.71 18.58 -11.45
C ALA A 298 8.91 19.69 -12.50
N GLU A 299 8.05 20.70 -12.51
CA GLU A 299 8.16 21.87 -13.41
C GLU A 299 9.21 22.89 -12.93
N GLY A 300 9.89 22.64 -11.81
CA GLY A 300 10.89 23.59 -11.25
C GLY A 300 10.28 24.87 -10.71
N ARG A 301 8.97 24.95 -10.65
CA ARG A 301 8.26 26.10 -10.09
C ARG A 301 8.39 26.05 -8.57
N ARG A 302 9.43 26.69 -8.06
CA ARG A 302 9.44 27.06 -6.64
C ARG A 302 8.13 27.78 -6.37
N ALA A 303 7.42 27.34 -5.33
CA ALA A 303 6.16 27.92 -4.93
C ALA A 303 6.27 29.44 -4.81
N GLY A 304 5.78 30.11 -5.82
CA GLY A 304 5.76 31.57 -5.87
C GLY A 304 4.69 32.21 -4.98
N TRP A 305 3.96 31.39 -4.19
CA TRP A 305 2.88 31.89 -3.33
C TRP A 305 3.33 32.99 -2.34
N LEU A 306 4.62 32.98 -1.94
CA LEU A 306 5.17 34.08 -1.15
C LEU A 306 5.37 35.36 -1.97
N ARG A 307 5.64 35.28 -3.29
CA ARG A 307 5.67 36.46 -4.16
C ARG A 307 4.28 36.99 -4.39
N ASP A 308 3.33 36.11 -4.67
CA ASP A 308 1.93 36.51 -4.94
C ASP A 308 1.23 37.10 -3.70
N LEU A 309 1.80 36.94 -2.49
CA LEU A 309 1.31 37.55 -1.25
C LEU A 309 1.94 38.92 -0.95
N PHE A 310 3.01 39.30 -1.65
CA PHE A 310 3.77 40.52 -1.38
C PHE A 310 3.89 41.43 -2.61
N ASP A 311 3.32 41.04 -3.76
CA ASP A 311 3.30 41.84 -5.00
C ASP A 311 1.96 42.53 -5.27
N ASP A 312 1.04 42.63 -4.28
CA ASP A 312 -0.17 43.45 -4.28
C ASP A 312 0.02 44.73 -3.44
#